data_f40270a351ed94d8b40dd1a355b90b64
#
_entry.id   f40270a351ed94d8b40dd1a355b90b64
#
_cell.length_a   1.000
_cell.length_b   1.000
_cell.length_c   1.000
_cell.angle_alpha   90.00
_cell.angle_beta   90.00
_cell.angle_gamma   90.00
#
_symmetry.space_group_name_H-M   'P 1'
#
loop_
_entity.id
_entity.type
_entity.pdbx_description
1 polymer ?
#
loop_
_entity_poly.entity_id
_entity_poly.type
_entity_poly.pdbx_seq_one_letter_code
_entity_poly.pdbx_strand_id
1 'polypeptide(L)' 'MATFSKRNYKWCVQIQKSNHPNISKTFTHKKDAQQWAIEIERKID' A
#
# COMPACT_ATOMS: atom_id res chain seq x y z
N MET A 1 -0.09 -7.73 5.47
CA MET A 1 -0.04 -8.03 4.04
C MET A 1 -0.49 -6.83 3.22
N ALA A 2 0.13 -6.66 2.09
CA ALA A 2 -0.21 -5.54 1.22
C ALA A 2 -0.99 -6.04 0.01
N THR A 3 -2.08 -5.36 -0.29
CA THR A 3 -2.91 -5.71 -1.44
C THR A 3 -2.85 -4.57 -2.44
N PHE A 4 -2.62 -4.94 -3.69
CA PHE A 4 -2.54 -3.97 -4.77
C PHE A 4 -3.72 -4.15 -5.71
N SER A 5 -4.40 -3.04 -6.00
CA SER A 5 -5.51 -3.04 -6.95
C SER A 5 -5.33 -1.91 -7.94
N LYS A 6 -5.59 -2.21 -9.20
CA LYS A 6 -5.52 -1.19 -10.24
C LYS A 6 -6.93 -0.79 -10.67
N ARG A 7 -7.20 0.51 -10.62
CA ARG A 7 -8.48 1.05 -11.07
C ARG A 7 -8.24 2.21 -12.02
N ASN A 8 -8.71 2.06 -13.25
CA ASN A 8 -8.49 3.06 -14.27
C ASN A 8 -6.99 3.31 -14.41
N TYR A 9 -6.52 4.47 -14.01
CA TYR A 9 -5.10 4.82 -14.09
C TYR A 9 -4.47 4.93 -12.72
N LYS A 10 -5.15 4.41 -11.69
CA LYS A 10 -4.67 4.58 -10.33
C LYS A 10 -4.41 3.25 -9.68
N TRP A 11 -3.42 3.22 -8.80
CA TRP A 11 -3.09 2.04 -8.02
C TRP A 11 -3.51 2.24 -6.58
N CYS A 12 -4.32 1.33 -6.07
CA CYS A 12 -4.76 1.36 -4.69
C CYS A 12 -3.96 0.35 -3.90
N VAL A 13 -3.33 0.81 -2.82
CA VAL A 13 -2.55 -0.06 -1.95
C VAL A 13 -3.26 -0.15 -0.61
N GLN A 14 -3.46 -1.37 -0.14
CA GLN A 14 -4.11 -1.62 1.13
C GLN A 14 -3.21 -2.49 1.99
N ILE A 15 -2.92 -2.01 3.19
CA ILE A 15 -2.06 -2.75 4.12
C ILE A 15 -2.87 -3.07 5.37
N GLN A 16 -2.89 -4.37 5.72
CA GLN A 16 -3.61 -4.83 6.89
C GLN A 16 -2.65 -5.57 7.81
N LYS A 17 -2.57 -5.11 9.05
CA LYS A 17 -1.75 -5.75 10.08
C LYS A 17 -2.58 -5.96 11.32
N SER A 18 -2.26 -7.03 12.06
CA SER A 18 -3.05 -7.42 13.23
C SER A 18 -3.14 -6.34 14.30
N ASN A 19 -2.05 -5.66 14.56
CA ASN A 19 -1.97 -4.69 15.63
C ASN A 19 -2.00 -3.25 15.16
N HIS A 20 -2.40 -3.05 13.91
CA HIS A 20 -2.40 -1.71 13.34
C HIS A 20 -3.68 -1.50 12.53
N PRO A 21 -4.15 -0.26 12.44
CA PRO A 21 -5.33 0.03 11.64
C PRO A 21 -5.06 -0.20 10.17
N ASN A 22 -6.12 -0.42 9.42
CA ASN A 22 -6.01 -0.58 7.98
C ASN A 22 -5.53 0.71 7.36
N ILE A 23 -4.51 0.58 6.52
CA ILE A 23 -3.94 1.72 5.83
C ILE A 23 -4.16 1.54 4.34
N SER A 24 -4.68 2.56 3.70
CA SER A 24 -4.88 2.52 2.25
C SER A 24 -4.44 3.82 1.63
N LYS A 25 -3.96 3.74 0.41
CA LYS A 25 -3.51 4.92 -0.29
C LYS A 25 -3.58 4.68 -1.79
N THR A 26 -3.76 5.77 -2.55
CA THR A 26 -3.88 5.70 -3.99
C THR A 26 -2.67 6.37 -4.64
N PHE A 27 -2.16 5.71 -5.67
CA PHE A 27 -1.02 6.22 -6.43
C PHE A 27 -1.33 6.18 -7.92
N THR A 28 -0.62 6.99 -8.68
CA THR A 28 -0.76 6.97 -10.14
C THR A 28 0.22 6.02 -10.78
N HIS A 29 1.29 5.67 -10.08
CA HIS A 29 2.33 4.80 -10.61
C HIS A 29 2.52 3.59 -9.72
N LYS A 30 2.74 2.45 -10.37
CA LYS A 30 2.99 1.21 -9.64
C LYS A 30 4.24 1.29 -8.79
N LYS A 31 5.27 1.93 -9.32
CA LYS A 31 6.52 2.07 -8.58
C LYS A 31 6.32 2.79 -7.25
N ASP A 32 5.56 3.88 -7.29
CA ASP A 32 5.28 4.63 -6.09
C ASP A 32 4.51 3.79 -5.08
N ALA A 33 3.54 3.03 -5.57
CA ALA A 33 2.75 2.17 -4.70
C ALA A 33 3.62 1.13 -4.02
N GLN A 34 4.50 0.50 -4.77
CA GLN A 34 5.40 -0.51 -4.23
C GLN A 34 6.36 0.09 -3.22
N GLN A 35 6.91 1.23 -3.55
CA GLN A 35 7.85 1.91 -2.66
C GLN A 35 7.18 2.26 -1.33
N TRP A 36 5.99 2.80 -1.42
CA TRP A 36 5.25 3.16 -0.21
C TRP A 36 4.94 1.94 0.64
N ALA A 37 4.53 0.86 0.01
CA ALA A 37 4.21 -0.37 0.74
C ALA A 37 5.43 -0.91 1.47
N ILE A 38 6.57 -0.89 0.82
CA ILE A 38 7.81 -1.36 1.42
C ILE A 38 8.18 -0.50 2.63
N GLU A 39 8.05 0.80 2.50
CA GLU A 39 8.37 1.71 3.60
C GLU A 39 7.47 1.50 4.79
N ILE A 40 6.18 1.32 4.55
CA ILE A 40 5.23 1.11 5.63
C ILE A 40 5.53 -0.20 6.36
N GLU A 41 5.81 -1.25 5.61
CA GLU A 41 6.13 -2.54 6.21
C GLU A 41 7.40 -2.48 7.04
N ARG A 42 8.37 -1.70 6.60
CA ARG A 42 9.60 -1.53 7.36
C ARG A 42 9.38 -0.79 8.66
N LYS A 43 8.50 0.20 8.63
CA LYS A 43 8.22 0.97 9.84
C LYS A 43 7.44 0.17 10.86
N ILE A 44 6.57 -0.71 10.40
CA ILE A 44 5.75 -1.51 11.29
C ILE A 44 6.58 -2.59 11.99
N ASP A 45 7.59 -3.06 11.31
CA ASP A 45 8.52 -4.00 11.92
C ASP A 45 9.40 -3.26 12.92
#